data_ca07948c14b2ab714ca0b6f8c329319e
#
_entry.id   ca07948c14b2ab714ca0b6f8c329319e
#
_cell.length_a   1.000
_cell.length_b   1.000
_cell.length_c   1.000
_cell.angle_alpha   90.00
_cell.angle_beta   90.00
_cell.angle_gamma   90.00
#
_symmetry.space_group_name_H-M   'P 1'
#
loop_
_entity.id
_entity.type
_entity.pdbx_description
1 polymer ?
#
loop_
_entity_poly.entity_id
_entity_poly.type
_entity_poly.pdbx_seq_one_letter_code
_entity_poly.pdbx_strand_id
1 'polypeptide(L)'
;MAMGNPPERKVLNFMWSYEKRLQYPVNIKTPNAKIAKLIISQYGGPDGEINASMRYLSQRFSAPNRICMAVLTDVATEELAHMEMVSTMVHQLTANLSMEEIEKSGFSNYYVDHTVGVWPQAAGGVPLNANQFQSKGDPITDLFESLAAEQKARTTYDNILRVVRDIPEIADPIRFLRAREIVHFQRFGEALRSVQEELDSKNFYAFNPSFDTGMTKTPCQCSDC
;
A
#
# COMPACT_ATOMS: atom_id res chain seq x y z
N MET A 1 -2.51 -12.30 -57.10
CA MET A 1 -1.86 -12.17 -55.78
C MET A 1 -2.95 -12.08 -54.76
N ALA A 2 -3.14 -13.15 -53.97
CA ALA A 2 -4.14 -13.19 -52.92
C ALA A 2 -3.60 -12.47 -51.70
N MET A 3 -4.25 -11.40 -51.27
CA MET A 3 -3.94 -10.75 -49.99
C MET A 3 -4.34 -11.70 -48.86
N GLY A 4 -3.35 -12.21 -48.13
CA GLY A 4 -3.61 -12.98 -46.92
C GLY A 4 -4.31 -12.12 -45.86
N ASN A 5 -5.33 -12.70 -45.24
CA ASN A 5 -6.00 -12.08 -44.10
C ASN A 5 -4.99 -11.76 -42.99
N PRO A 6 -5.10 -10.58 -42.35
CA PRO A 6 -4.23 -10.28 -41.20
C PRO A 6 -4.47 -11.31 -40.10
N PRO A 7 -3.44 -11.67 -39.32
CA PRO A 7 -3.57 -12.64 -38.25
C PRO A 7 -4.61 -12.16 -37.25
N GLU A 8 -5.55 -13.06 -36.91
CA GLU A 8 -6.54 -12.81 -35.86
C GLU A 8 -5.79 -12.45 -34.55
N ARG A 9 -5.98 -11.23 -34.06
CA ARG A 9 -5.59 -10.86 -32.72
C ARG A 9 -6.35 -11.75 -31.75
N LYS A 10 -5.65 -12.68 -31.09
CA LYS A 10 -6.20 -13.31 -29.89
C LYS A 10 -6.45 -12.20 -28.86
N VAL A 11 -7.70 -11.83 -28.70
CA VAL A 11 -8.11 -11.03 -27.55
C VAL A 11 -7.92 -11.91 -26.33
N LEU A 12 -6.80 -11.72 -25.64
CA LEU A 12 -6.61 -12.28 -24.30
C LEU A 12 -7.64 -11.57 -23.41
N ASN A 13 -8.72 -12.24 -23.09
CA ASN A 13 -9.66 -11.78 -22.08
C ASN A 13 -8.95 -11.79 -20.73
N PHE A 14 -8.28 -10.69 -20.40
CA PHE A 14 -7.79 -10.46 -19.04
C PHE A 14 -9.01 -10.19 -18.17
N MET A 15 -9.49 -11.24 -17.53
CA MET A 15 -10.54 -11.09 -16.53
C MET A 15 -9.88 -10.66 -15.22
N TRP A 16 -10.29 -9.51 -14.70
CA TRP A 16 -9.92 -9.12 -13.35
C TRP A 16 -10.44 -10.16 -12.36
N SER A 17 -9.58 -10.66 -11.47
CA SER A 17 -9.96 -11.64 -10.46
C SER A 17 -9.67 -11.09 -9.06
N TYR A 18 -10.57 -11.38 -8.14
CA TYR A 18 -10.44 -11.05 -6.73
C TYR A 18 -10.68 -12.31 -5.90
N GLU A 19 -9.70 -12.67 -5.07
CA GLU A 19 -9.87 -13.77 -4.12
C GLU A 19 -10.67 -13.31 -2.91
N LYS A 20 -11.82 -13.93 -2.65
CA LYS A 20 -12.70 -13.61 -1.52
C LYS A 20 -12.20 -14.22 -0.20
N ARG A 21 -10.93 -14.04 0.10
CA ARG A 21 -10.30 -14.46 1.36
C ARG A 21 -9.15 -13.52 1.68
N LEU A 22 -8.96 -13.26 2.97
CA LEU A 22 -7.83 -12.47 3.43
C LEU A 22 -6.51 -13.19 3.16
N GLN A 23 -5.45 -12.44 2.91
CA GLN A 23 -4.10 -12.96 2.69
C GLN A 23 -3.57 -13.72 3.92
N TYR A 24 -3.95 -13.27 5.12
CA TYR A 24 -3.78 -13.97 6.38
C TYR A 24 -5.10 -13.97 7.17
N PRO A 25 -5.49 -15.06 7.87
CA PRO A 25 -6.74 -15.12 8.60
C PRO A 25 -6.83 -14.09 9.73
N VAL A 26 -7.97 -13.41 9.83
CA VAL A 26 -8.32 -12.51 10.95
C VAL A 26 -9.59 -13.02 11.60
N ASN A 27 -9.50 -13.38 12.87
CA ASN A 27 -10.63 -13.93 13.64
C ASN A 27 -10.57 -13.46 15.10
N ILE A 28 -10.92 -12.19 15.31
CA ILE A 28 -10.91 -11.55 16.62
C ILE A 28 -12.29 -11.78 17.26
N LYS A 29 -12.30 -12.41 18.42
CA LYS A 29 -13.54 -12.79 19.12
C LYS A 29 -13.99 -11.77 20.15
N THR A 30 -13.04 -11.04 20.72
CA THR A 30 -13.30 -10.08 21.79
C THR A 30 -13.15 -8.65 21.28
N PRO A 31 -14.24 -7.90 21.10
CA PRO A 31 -14.18 -6.49 20.69
C PRO A 31 -13.36 -5.65 21.66
N ASN A 32 -12.63 -4.68 21.14
CA ASN A 32 -11.83 -3.75 21.93
C ASN A 32 -11.60 -2.44 21.16
N ALA A 33 -12.44 -1.45 21.43
CA ALA A 33 -12.38 -0.16 20.74
C ALA A 33 -11.07 0.61 20.98
N LYS A 34 -10.39 0.42 22.11
CA LYS A 34 -9.08 1.06 22.36
C LYS A 34 -8.01 0.52 21.39
N ILE A 35 -8.02 -0.79 21.16
CA ILE A 35 -7.08 -1.43 20.20
C ILE A 35 -7.47 -1.05 18.77
N ALA A 36 -8.75 -1.04 18.42
CA ALA A 36 -9.23 -0.61 17.12
C ALA A 36 -8.70 0.79 16.75
N LYS A 37 -8.72 1.72 17.71
CA LYS A 37 -8.21 3.08 17.55
C LYS A 37 -6.71 3.14 17.23
N LEU A 38 -5.93 2.19 17.73
CA LEU A 38 -4.49 2.10 17.40
C LEU A 38 -4.27 1.50 16.01
N ILE A 39 -4.98 0.41 15.72
CA ILE A 39 -4.82 -0.34 14.47
C ILE A 39 -5.29 0.47 13.25
N ILE A 40 -6.30 1.33 13.41
CA ILE A 40 -6.84 2.15 12.32
C ILE A 40 -5.77 3.07 11.70
N SER A 41 -4.69 3.36 12.42
CA SER A 41 -3.54 4.11 11.88
C SER A 41 -2.92 3.42 10.67
N GLN A 42 -2.91 2.09 10.64
CA GLN A 42 -2.42 1.29 9.51
C GLN A 42 -3.48 1.15 8.41
N TYR A 43 -4.70 1.63 8.61
CA TYR A 43 -5.69 1.74 7.55
C TYR A 43 -5.52 3.02 6.76
N GLY A 44 -5.62 4.17 7.39
CA GLY A 44 -5.65 5.47 6.72
C GLY A 44 -4.66 6.50 7.26
N GLY A 45 -3.69 6.10 8.09
CA GLY A 45 -2.59 6.96 8.51
C GLY A 45 -1.59 7.22 7.38
N PRO A 46 -0.63 8.13 7.58
CA PRO A 46 0.33 8.54 6.54
C PRO A 46 1.20 7.38 6.02
N ASP A 47 1.45 6.39 6.84
CA ASP A 47 2.20 5.17 6.49
C ASP A 47 1.27 3.94 6.57
N GLY A 48 -0.03 4.13 6.43
CA GLY A 48 -1.03 3.05 6.39
C GLY A 48 -1.22 2.52 4.98
N GLU A 49 -1.87 1.36 4.88
CA GLU A 49 -1.97 0.54 3.66
C GLU A 49 -2.63 1.27 2.48
N ILE A 50 -3.64 2.11 2.72
CA ILE A 50 -4.27 2.90 1.65
C ILE A 50 -3.28 3.90 1.07
N ASN A 51 -2.55 4.62 1.93
CA ASN A 51 -1.55 5.59 1.50
C ASN A 51 -0.41 4.91 0.75
N ALA A 52 0.07 3.77 1.24
CA ALA A 52 1.10 2.96 0.60
C ALA A 52 0.66 2.52 -0.81
N SER A 53 -0.50 1.88 -0.92
CA SER A 53 -1.05 1.45 -2.20
C SER A 53 -1.18 2.60 -3.20
N MET A 54 -1.84 3.71 -2.82
CA MET A 54 -2.06 4.85 -3.70
C MET A 54 -0.75 5.54 -4.10
N ARG A 55 0.22 5.62 -3.21
CA ARG A 55 1.56 6.13 -3.49
C ARG A 55 2.22 5.32 -4.60
N TYR A 56 2.31 4.01 -4.46
CA TYR A 56 3.00 3.14 -5.41
C TYR A 56 2.27 3.04 -6.75
N LEU A 57 0.94 3.00 -6.74
CA LEU A 57 0.14 3.04 -7.98
C LEU A 57 0.32 4.35 -8.73
N SER A 58 0.51 5.48 -8.07
CA SER A 58 0.79 6.75 -8.74
C SER A 58 2.21 6.82 -9.29
N GLN A 59 3.21 6.29 -8.56
CA GLN A 59 4.61 6.28 -8.96
C GLN A 59 4.89 5.37 -10.17
N ARG A 60 4.09 4.30 -10.36
CA ARG A 60 4.31 3.35 -11.46
C ARG A 60 4.31 4.00 -12.84
N PHE A 61 3.60 5.11 -13.04
CA PHE A 61 3.51 5.79 -14.33
C PHE A 61 4.78 6.57 -14.71
N SER A 62 5.64 6.86 -13.73
CA SER A 62 6.95 7.48 -13.93
C SER A 62 8.11 6.48 -13.85
N ALA A 63 7.82 5.19 -13.68
CA ALA A 63 8.83 4.14 -13.63
C ALA A 63 9.64 4.09 -14.95
N PRO A 64 10.99 4.15 -14.90
CA PRO A 64 11.82 4.24 -16.10
C PRO A 64 11.96 2.91 -16.83
N ASN A 65 11.74 1.78 -16.15
CA ASN A 65 11.89 0.46 -16.72
C ASN A 65 10.81 -0.52 -16.20
N ARG A 66 10.71 -1.66 -16.88
CA ARG A 66 9.69 -2.68 -16.57
C ARG A 66 9.84 -3.31 -15.19
N ILE A 67 11.06 -3.43 -14.68
CA ILE A 67 11.32 -4.01 -13.35
C ILE A 67 10.74 -3.09 -12.28
N CYS A 68 11.08 -1.81 -12.34
CA CYS A 68 10.55 -0.82 -11.41
C CYS A 68 9.02 -0.75 -11.48
N MET A 69 8.44 -0.71 -12.69
CA MET A 69 6.98 -0.70 -12.88
C MET A 69 6.31 -1.95 -12.30
N ALA A 70 6.89 -3.13 -12.51
CA ALA A 70 6.35 -4.40 -12.01
C ALA A 70 6.38 -4.44 -10.48
N VAL A 71 7.48 -4.05 -9.85
CA VAL A 71 7.61 -4.00 -8.40
C VAL A 71 6.60 -3.03 -7.79
N LEU A 72 6.50 -1.80 -8.33
CA LEU A 72 5.54 -0.80 -7.85
C LEU A 72 4.09 -1.29 -7.97
N THR A 73 3.75 -2.00 -9.06
CA THR A 73 2.40 -2.55 -9.25
C THR A 73 2.11 -3.72 -8.31
N ASP A 74 3.06 -4.63 -8.17
CA ASP A 74 2.92 -5.85 -7.37
C ASP A 74 2.76 -5.50 -5.88
N VAL A 75 3.66 -4.67 -5.35
CA VAL A 75 3.59 -4.21 -3.97
C VAL A 75 2.31 -3.40 -3.74
N ALA A 76 1.99 -2.44 -4.60
CA ALA A 76 0.80 -1.60 -4.44
C ALA A 76 -0.52 -2.40 -4.39
N THR A 77 -0.61 -3.47 -5.18
CA THR A 77 -1.81 -4.33 -5.17
C THR A 77 -1.83 -5.27 -3.96
N GLU A 78 -0.68 -5.66 -3.43
CA GLU A 78 -0.60 -6.39 -2.17
C GLU A 78 -1.04 -5.51 -0.99
N GLU A 79 -0.71 -4.20 -0.99
CA GLU A 79 -1.19 -3.27 0.04
C GLU A 79 -2.72 -3.14 0.09
N LEU A 80 -3.42 -3.38 -1.02
CA LEU A 80 -4.88 -3.46 -0.99
C LEU A 80 -5.37 -4.68 -0.19
N ALA A 81 -4.67 -5.81 -0.27
CA ALA A 81 -4.97 -6.99 0.55
C ALA A 81 -4.64 -6.75 2.04
N HIS A 82 -3.57 -6.03 2.34
CA HIS A 82 -3.22 -5.62 3.70
C HIS A 82 -4.26 -4.65 4.27
N MET A 83 -4.70 -3.67 3.46
CA MET A 83 -5.80 -2.78 3.82
C MET A 83 -7.07 -3.57 4.19
N GLU A 84 -7.41 -4.62 3.44
CA GLU A 84 -8.55 -5.48 3.73
C GLU A 84 -8.38 -6.21 5.08
N MET A 85 -7.17 -6.68 5.41
CA MET A 85 -6.87 -7.28 6.70
C MET A 85 -7.03 -6.28 7.85
N VAL A 86 -6.44 -5.09 7.73
CA VAL A 86 -6.51 -4.03 8.76
C VAL A 86 -7.96 -3.58 8.97
N SER A 87 -8.72 -3.35 7.89
CA SER A 87 -10.13 -2.97 7.98
C SER A 87 -10.98 -4.06 8.63
N THR A 88 -10.70 -5.33 8.34
CA THR A 88 -11.36 -6.47 8.98
C THR A 88 -11.06 -6.52 10.49
N MET A 89 -9.81 -6.27 10.90
CA MET A 89 -9.43 -6.19 12.31
C MET A 89 -10.18 -5.06 13.02
N VAL A 90 -10.23 -3.86 12.44
CA VAL A 90 -10.99 -2.71 13.01
C VAL A 90 -12.45 -3.04 13.10
N HIS A 91 -13.04 -3.64 12.06
CA HIS A 91 -14.44 -4.05 12.07
C HIS A 91 -14.77 -5.05 13.19
N GLN A 92 -13.95 -6.10 13.33
CA GLN A 92 -14.17 -7.11 14.38
C GLN A 92 -13.94 -6.54 15.79
N LEU A 93 -12.97 -5.64 15.95
CA LEU A 93 -12.69 -4.99 17.24
C LEU A 93 -13.77 -3.99 17.66
N THR A 94 -14.59 -3.51 16.73
CA THR A 94 -15.70 -2.57 17.01
C THR A 94 -17.08 -3.21 16.92
N ALA A 95 -17.16 -4.49 16.64
CA ALA A 95 -18.41 -5.21 16.53
C ALA A 95 -19.13 -5.31 17.88
N ASN A 96 -20.44 -4.99 17.88
CA ASN A 96 -21.33 -5.17 19.05
C ASN A 96 -20.90 -4.46 20.34
N LEU A 97 -20.15 -3.35 20.25
CA LEU A 97 -19.80 -2.53 21.39
C LEU A 97 -21.04 -1.86 21.99
N SER A 98 -21.15 -1.86 23.32
CA SER A 98 -22.10 -1.03 24.01
C SER A 98 -21.71 0.46 23.98
N MET A 99 -22.68 1.35 24.18
CA MET A 99 -22.40 2.79 24.27
C MET A 99 -21.43 3.10 25.42
N GLU A 100 -21.54 2.38 26.53
CA GLU A 100 -20.63 2.52 27.68
C GLU A 100 -19.17 2.20 27.29
N GLU A 101 -18.95 1.12 26.52
CA GLU A 101 -17.62 0.74 26.02
C GLU A 101 -17.06 1.78 25.02
N ILE A 102 -17.91 2.30 24.14
CA ILE A 102 -17.56 3.37 23.18
C ILE A 102 -17.11 4.61 23.94
N GLU A 103 -17.85 5.05 24.95
CA GLU A 103 -17.51 6.22 25.77
C GLU A 103 -16.22 6.01 26.56
N LYS A 104 -16.10 4.90 27.30
CA LYS A 104 -14.93 4.60 28.14
C LYS A 104 -13.64 4.40 27.34
N SER A 105 -13.74 3.94 26.12
CA SER A 105 -12.57 3.71 25.24
C SER A 105 -12.00 4.99 24.63
N GLY A 106 -12.77 6.08 24.64
CA GLY A 106 -12.44 7.30 23.90
C GLY A 106 -12.69 7.16 22.40
N PHE A 107 -13.54 6.21 21.98
CA PHE A 107 -13.95 5.98 20.59
C PHE A 107 -15.17 6.81 20.18
N SER A 108 -15.79 7.51 21.12
CA SER A 108 -17.05 8.23 20.92
C SER A 108 -17.01 9.22 19.76
N ASN A 109 -15.94 10.00 19.62
CA ASN A 109 -15.82 10.96 18.52
C ASN A 109 -15.84 10.27 17.16
N TYR A 110 -15.11 9.15 17.04
CA TYR A 110 -15.14 8.34 15.85
C TYR A 110 -16.52 7.77 15.58
N TYR A 111 -17.17 7.23 16.61
CA TYR A 111 -18.51 6.65 16.53
C TYR A 111 -19.56 7.67 16.08
N VAL A 112 -19.51 8.90 16.58
CA VAL A 112 -20.44 9.98 16.21
C VAL A 112 -20.35 10.29 14.72
N ASP A 113 -19.14 10.37 14.18
CA ASP A 113 -18.93 10.70 12.77
C ASP A 113 -19.10 9.49 11.84
N HIS A 114 -18.73 8.29 12.28
CA HIS A 114 -18.60 7.12 11.41
C HIS A 114 -19.33 5.86 11.92
N THR A 115 -19.98 5.93 13.08
CA THR A 115 -20.60 4.77 13.75
C THR A 115 -19.59 3.63 13.94
N VAL A 116 -19.86 2.44 13.43
CA VAL A 116 -18.93 1.31 13.36
C VAL A 116 -18.35 1.12 11.96
N GLY A 117 -18.52 2.10 11.09
CA GLY A 117 -17.91 2.10 9.76
C GLY A 117 -16.39 2.24 9.84
N VAL A 118 -15.68 1.59 8.94
CA VAL A 118 -14.22 1.69 8.88
C VAL A 118 -13.85 2.89 8.00
N TRP A 119 -13.55 4.01 8.63
CA TRP A 119 -13.16 5.24 7.97
C TRP A 119 -11.64 5.41 7.96
N PRO A 120 -11.01 5.74 6.81
CA PRO A 120 -9.56 5.85 6.71
C PRO A 120 -9.03 7.08 7.44
N GLN A 121 -8.41 6.85 8.59
CA GLN A 121 -7.77 7.88 9.40
C GLN A 121 -6.58 7.32 10.19
N ALA A 122 -5.73 8.21 10.68
CA ALA A 122 -4.70 7.88 11.65
C ALA A 122 -5.28 7.69 13.07
N ALA A 123 -4.52 7.09 13.98
CA ALA A 123 -4.90 6.88 15.37
C ALA A 123 -5.27 8.19 16.12
N GLY A 124 -4.68 9.30 15.72
CA GLY A 124 -4.98 10.64 16.24
C GLY A 124 -6.24 11.30 15.67
N GLY A 125 -6.99 10.62 14.79
CA GLY A 125 -8.20 11.14 14.17
C GLY A 125 -7.96 11.99 12.91
N VAL A 126 -6.71 12.09 12.43
CA VAL A 126 -6.39 12.80 11.19
C VAL A 126 -6.85 11.95 10.01
N PRO A 127 -7.75 12.45 9.13
CA PRO A 127 -8.21 11.72 7.97
C PRO A 127 -7.11 11.47 6.94
N LEU A 128 -7.32 10.45 6.09
CA LEU A 128 -6.49 10.20 4.92
C LEU A 128 -6.36 11.48 4.07
N ASN A 129 -5.12 11.81 3.70
CA ASN A 129 -4.84 12.99 2.89
C ASN A 129 -3.87 12.61 1.75
N ALA A 130 -4.28 12.89 0.51
CA ALA A 130 -3.47 12.61 -0.67
C ALA A 130 -2.11 13.33 -0.70
N ASN A 131 -1.94 14.44 0.03
CA ASN A 131 -0.64 15.11 0.19
C ASN A 131 0.43 14.20 0.85
N GLN A 132 -0.01 13.16 1.55
CA GLN A 132 0.89 12.20 2.22
C GLN A 132 1.46 11.15 1.25
N PHE A 133 1.01 11.08 0.01
CA PHE A 133 1.57 10.17 -1.00
C PHE A 133 3.00 10.54 -1.37
N GLN A 134 3.32 11.84 -1.39
CA GLN A 134 4.67 12.39 -1.60
C GLN A 134 5.35 11.91 -2.90
N SER A 135 4.57 11.52 -3.91
CA SER A 135 5.10 11.16 -5.22
C SER A 135 5.51 12.41 -6.00
N LYS A 136 6.71 12.38 -6.58
CA LYS A 136 7.30 13.49 -7.33
C LYS A 136 7.41 13.21 -8.83
N GLY A 137 7.31 11.94 -9.24
CA GLY A 137 7.54 11.52 -10.62
C GLY A 137 9.02 11.39 -10.97
N ASP A 138 9.92 11.54 -10.01
CA ASP A 138 11.34 11.20 -10.11
C ASP A 138 11.57 9.82 -9.49
N PRO A 139 12.02 8.82 -10.25
CA PRO A 139 12.07 7.45 -9.78
C PRO A 139 13.06 7.23 -8.63
N ILE A 140 14.15 7.97 -8.56
CA ILE A 140 15.11 7.87 -7.46
C ILE A 140 14.48 8.44 -6.17
N THR A 141 13.94 9.65 -6.24
CA THR A 141 13.27 10.31 -5.11
C THR A 141 12.10 9.45 -4.60
N ASP A 142 11.26 8.98 -5.51
CA ASP A 142 10.06 8.22 -5.18
C ASP A 142 10.40 6.86 -4.56
N LEU A 143 11.43 6.15 -5.05
CA LEU A 143 11.86 4.87 -4.47
C LEU A 143 12.51 5.02 -3.10
N PHE A 144 13.26 6.10 -2.85
CA PHE A 144 13.76 6.40 -1.50
C PHE A 144 12.62 6.67 -0.52
N GLU A 145 11.60 7.43 -0.93
CA GLU A 145 10.41 7.65 -0.10
C GLU A 145 9.64 6.34 0.13
N SER A 146 9.49 5.50 -0.90
CA SER A 146 8.85 4.18 -0.77
C SER A 146 9.59 3.29 0.21
N LEU A 147 10.93 3.21 0.15
CA LEU A 147 11.76 2.50 1.13
C LEU A 147 11.57 3.04 2.55
N ALA A 148 11.51 4.35 2.71
CA ALA A 148 11.27 4.98 4.00
C ALA A 148 9.86 4.68 4.51
N ALA A 149 8.86 4.66 3.63
CA ALA A 149 7.46 4.36 3.96
C ALA A 149 7.32 2.95 4.53
N GLU A 150 7.90 1.92 3.87
CA GLU A 150 7.89 0.54 4.35
C GLU A 150 8.52 0.40 5.75
N GLN A 151 9.64 1.10 5.98
CA GLN A 151 10.27 1.08 7.30
C GLN A 151 9.45 1.82 8.38
N LYS A 152 8.74 2.88 8.02
CA LYS A 152 7.82 3.58 8.92
C LYS A 152 6.61 2.71 9.27
N ALA A 153 6.01 2.05 8.28
CA ALA A 153 4.92 1.08 8.48
C ALA A 153 5.36 -0.08 9.37
N ARG A 154 6.52 -0.71 9.06
CA ARG A 154 7.13 -1.75 9.91
C ARG A 154 7.32 -1.29 11.35
N THR A 155 7.82 -0.09 11.56
CA THR A 155 8.03 0.47 12.91
C THR A 155 6.70 0.67 13.63
N THR A 156 5.67 1.11 12.92
CA THR A 156 4.32 1.25 13.49
C THR A 156 3.75 -0.11 13.90
N TYR A 157 3.91 -1.14 13.07
CA TYR A 157 3.54 -2.51 13.44
C TYR A 157 4.32 -3.03 14.66
N ASP A 158 5.63 -2.76 14.76
CA ASP A 158 6.41 -3.09 15.95
C ASP A 158 5.86 -2.40 17.22
N ASN A 159 5.41 -1.14 17.11
CA ASN A 159 4.81 -0.42 18.23
C ASN A 159 3.43 -0.99 18.61
N ILE A 160 2.59 -1.34 17.63
CA ILE A 160 1.32 -2.02 17.88
C ILE A 160 1.56 -3.36 18.57
N LEU A 161 2.52 -4.16 18.11
CA LEU A 161 2.86 -5.46 18.71
C LEU A 161 3.29 -5.34 20.18
N ARG A 162 3.95 -4.25 20.60
CA ARG A 162 4.27 -4.02 22.02
C ARG A 162 3.02 -3.89 22.90
N VAL A 163 1.92 -3.40 22.32
CA VAL A 163 0.65 -3.24 23.05
C VAL A 163 -0.19 -4.52 23.03
N VAL A 164 -0.17 -5.27 21.91
CA VAL A 164 -1.08 -6.41 21.69
C VAL A 164 -0.39 -7.77 21.78
N ARG A 165 0.87 -7.84 22.20
CA ARG A 165 1.72 -9.06 22.16
C ARG A 165 1.08 -10.28 22.81
N ASP A 166 0.29 -10.07 23.84
CA ASP A 166 -0.34 -11.12 24.65
C ASP A 166 -1.77 -11.47 24.16
N ILE A 167 -2.18 -10.96 23.00
CA ILE A 167 -3.47 -11.20 22.37
C ILE A 167 -3.23 -11.84 20.99
N PRO A 168 -3.06 -13.18 20.91
CA PRO A 168 -2.66 -13.85 19.67
C PRO A 168 -3.57 -13.58 18.47
N GLU A 169 -4.89 -13.51 18.69
CA GLU A 169 -5.86 -13.25 17.63
C GLU A 169 -5.68 -11.88 16.92
N ILE A 170 -4.95 -10.95 17.57
CA ILE A 170 -4.59 -9.65 17.01
C ILE A 170 -3.11 -9.64 16.61
N ALA A 171 -2.24 -10.17 17.49
CA ALA A 171 -0.80 -10.11 17.29
C ALA A 171 -0.33 -10.93 16.08
N ASP A 172 -0.94 -12.07 15.78
CA ASP A 172 -0.50 -12.92 14.67
C ASP A 172 -0.76 -12.29 13.28
N PRO A 173 -1.95 -11.75 12.97
CA PRO A 173 -2.14 -10.96 11.76
C PRO A 173 -1.18 -9.77 11.65
N ILE A 174 -0.92 -9.05 12.75
CA ILE A 174 0.02 -7.92 12.76
C ILE A 174 1.47 -8.40 12.51
N ARG A 175 1.89 -9.55 13.04
CA ARG A 175 3.20 -10.13 12.73
C ARG A 175 3.34 -10.49 11.26
N PHE A 176 2.27 -10.98 10.65
CA PHE A 176 2.24 -11.26 9.21
C PHE A 176 2.44 -9.97 8.42
N LEU A 177 1.61 -8.93 8.65
CA LEU A 177 1.73 -7.63 7.97
C LEU A 177 3.14 -7.05 8.15
N ARG A 178 3.63 -6.99 9.38
CA ARG A 178 4.99 -6.53 9.69
C ARG A 178 6.07 -7.26 8.89
N ALA A 179 5.91 -8.56 8.67
CA ALA A 179 6.87 -9.35 7.89
C ALA A 179 6.80 -8.99 6.39
N ARG A 180 5.62 -8.61 5.88
CA ARG A 180 5.46 -8.15 4.49
C ARG A 180 6.17 -6.84 4.23
N GLU A 181 6.13 -5.87 5.16
CA GLU A 181 6.88 -4.61 5.05
C GLU A 181 8.38 -4.83 4.81
N ILE A 182 8.96 -5.87 5.39
CA ILE A 182 10.38 -6.22 5.16
C ILE A 182 10.59 -6.69 3.72
N VAL A 183 9.67 -7.48 3.20
CA VAL A 183 9.74 -7.99 1.81
C VAL A 183 9.56 -6.84 0.82
N HIS A 184 8.60 -5.95 1.07
CA HIS A 184 8.36 -4.77 0.23
C HIS A 184 9.58 -3.84 0.21
N PHE A 185 10.15 -3.57 1.37
CA PHE A 185 11.41 -2.82 1.47
C PHE A 185 12.53 -3.44 0.62
N GLN A 186 12.72 -4.76 0.68
CA GLN A 186 13.72 -5.45 -0.13
C GLN A 186 13.45 -5.30 -1.64
N ARG A 187 12.19 -5.47 -2.07
CA ARG A 187 11.77 -5.31 -3.47
C ARG A 187 12.00 -3.89 -3.99
N PHE A 188 11.67 -2.88 -3.20
CA PHE A 188 11.97 -1.49 -3.57
C PHE A 188 13.47 -1.22 -3.63
N GLY A 189 14.28 -1.85 -2.76
CA GLY A 189 15.74 -1.79 -2.84
C GLY A 189 16.30 -2.40 -4.13
N GLU A 190 15.72 -3.49 -4.60
CA GLU A 190 16.06 -4.12 -5.89
C GLU A 190 15.65 -3.22 -7.07
N ALA A 191 14.44 -2.64 -7.02
CA ALA A 191 13.99 -1.69 -8.03
C ALA A 191 14.87 -0.44 -8.08
N LEU A 192 15.23 0.12 -6.93
CA LEU A 192 16.14 1.27 -6.84
C LEU A 192 17.49 0.97 -7.46
N ARG A 193 18.08 -0.18 -7.17
CA ARG A 193 19.36 -0.61 -7.79
C ARG A 193 19.25 -0.69 -9.31
N SER A 194 18.18 -1.31 -9.83
CA SER A 194 17.92 -1.40 -11.26
C SER A 194 17.84 -0.03 -11.93
N VAL A 195 17.21 0.95 -11.27
CA VAL A 195 17.14 2.33 -11.78
C VAL A 195 18.49 3.02 -11.71
N GLN A 196 19.24 2.86 -10.63
CA GLN A 196 20.57 3.43 -10.46
C GLN A 196 21.57 2.90 -11.50
N GLU A 197 21.59 1.59 -11.74
CA GLU A 197 22.43 0.95 -12.76
C GLU A 197 22.12 1.49 -14.17
N GLU A 198 20.85 1.72 -14.48
CA GLU A 198 20.45 2.33 -15.75
C GLU A 198 20.92 3.78 -15.87
N LEU A 199 20.83 4.57 -14.82
CA LEU A 199 21.27 5.96 -14.79
C LEU A 199 22.79 6.07 -14.84
N ASP A 200 23.52 5.22 -14.12
CA ASP A 200 24.98 5.14 -14.15
C ASP A 200 25.49 4.83 -15.55
N SER A 201 24.86 3.88 -16.25
CA SER A 201 25.24 3.53 -17.62
C SER A 201 25.11 4.69 -18.60
N LYS A 202 24.25 5.66 -18.29
CA LYS A 202 24.01 6.88 -19.09
C LYS A 202 24.75 8.11 -18.54
N ASN A 203 25.49 7.96 -17.45
CA ASN A 203 26.13 9.05 -16.70
C ASN A 203 25.15 10.17 -16.28
N PHE A 204 23.92 9.77 -15.95
CA PHE A 204 22.82 10.64 -15.55
C PHE A 204 22.43 10.35 -14.10
N TYR A 205 22.92 11.15 -13.17
CA TYR A 205 22.55 11.03 -11.77
C TYR A 205 21.79 12.28 -11.29
N ALA A 206 20.76 12.10 -10.51
CA ALA A 206 19.98 13.15 -9.86
C ALA A 206 19.20 14.10 -10.79
N PHE A 207 18.92 13.71 -12.04
CA PHE A 207 18.07 14.45 -12.97
C PHE A 207 16.90 13.58 -13.43
N ASN A 208 15.80 14.20 -13.81
CA ASN A 208 14.74 13.49 -14.48
C ASN A 208 15.16 13.20 -15.95
N PRO A 209 15.50 11.95 -16.29
CA PRO A 209 16.03 11.65 -17.64
C PRO A 209 15.05 11.99 -18.77
N SER A 210 13.75 12.08 -18.47
CA SER A 210 12.73 12.41 -19.46
C SER A 210 12.82 13.83 -19.97
N PHE A 211 13.36 14.75 -19.16
CA PHE A 211 13.49 16.17 -19.50
C PHE A 211 14.93 16.53 -19.88
N ASP A 212 15.90 16.01 -19.11
CA ASP A 212 17.28 16.51 -19.17
C ASP A 212 18.13 15.89 -20.27
N THR A 213 17.71 14.75 -20.82
CA THR A 213 18.45 14.07 -21.90
C THR A 213 18.02 14.48 -23.30
N GLY A 214 17.01 15.31 -23.46
CA GLY A 214 16.39 15.57 -24.76
C GLY A 214 15.77 14.31 -25.40
N MET A 215 15.72 13.21 -24.66
CA MET A 215 14.99 12.03 -25.09
C MET A 215 13.50 12.32 -24.97
N THR A 216 12.90 12.71 -26.08
CA THR A 216 11.46 12.53 -26.23
C THR A 216 11.21 11.05 -25.97
N LYS A 217 10.54 10.72 -24.85
CA LYS A 217 9.96 9.39 -24.71
C LYS A 217 9.17 9.16 -25.98
N THR A 218 9.60 8.23 -26.82
CA THR A 218 8.63 7.65 -27.75
C THR A 218 7.45 7.26 -26.86
N PRO A 219 6.24 7.80 -27.08
CA PRO A 219 5.11 7.41 -26.25
C PRO A 219 5.13 5.90 -26.19
N CYS A 220 5.08 5.34 -24.99
CA CYS A 220 4.91 3.91 -24.84
C CYS A 220 3.69 3.60 -25.72
N GLN A 221 3.88 2.94 -26.83
CA GLN A 221 2.77 2.45 -27.60
C GLN A 221 2.17 1.39 -26.70
N CYS A 222 1.26 1.83 -25.82
CA CYS A 222 0.42 0.97 -25.01
C CYS A 222 -0.53 0.22 -25.94
N SER A 223 0.03 -0.78 -26.65
CA SER A 223 -0.79 -1.85 -27.22
C SER A 223 -1.16 -2.88 -26.15
N ASP A 224 -0.65 -2.74 -24.93
CA ASP A 224 -0.74 -3.74 -23.87
C ASP A 224 -1.04 -3.13 -22.46
N CYS A 225 -1.74 -1.99 -22.39
CA CYS A 225 -2.38 -1.51 -21.16
C CYS A 225 -3.80 -2.03 -21.02
#